data_4fb1a508f2202ec1a94780d80156a3ba
#
_entry.id   4fb1a508f2202ec1a94780d80156a3ba
#
_cell.length_a   1.000
_cell.length_b   1.000
_cell.length_c   1.000
_cell.angle_alpha   90.00
_cell.angle_beta   90.00
_cell.angle_gamma   90.00
#
_symmetry.space_group_name_H-M   'P 1'
#
loop_
_entity.id
_entity.type
_entity.pdbx_description
1 polymer ?
#
loop_
_entity_poly.entity_id
_entity_poly.type
_entity_poly.pdbx_seq_one_letter_code
_entity_poly.pdbx_strand_id
1 'polypeptide(L)'
;MNFLIIGNGGREHAFAWKISQSSLVQKVFIAPGNAGTERENKCENINIDSEDISALRDFAIEKSIDLTIVGPEAPLVKGIVDEFEKHKLLILGPSKKASQIEGSKKFMKDFLKKNHIRTAEYEVFEDYEESKEYISKSKFPIVIKADGLAAGKGVTIAHSAEEAHKALDDAMQKKIFGSAGTKVVIEDFLQGEEASFIVLCDGKKTIPFASSQDHKARDNNDLGPNTGGMGAYSPAPIVTEEIHKQVMEKIIKPTIDGLKSEGITYKGFLYAGLMIKNSEISVLEFNCRFGDPETQPILMRMESDLAEICLLAAQGNLNEREISWTKDSALGVVIAVSYTHLTLPTIYSV
;
A
#
# COMPACT_ATOMS: atom_id res chain seq x y z
N MET A 1 13.52 -19.37 -13.89
CA MET A 1 12.11 -19.14 -13.56
C MET A 1 11.61 -17.90 -14.28
N ASN A 2 10.34 -17.89 -14.65
CA ASN A 2 9.65 -16.75 -15.28
C ASN A 2 8.76 -16.07 -14.24
N PHE A 3 8.93 -14.77 -14.06
CA PHE A 3 8.13 -13.95 -13.15
C PHE A 3 7.22 -13.02 -13.92
N LEU A 4 6.04 -12.74 -13.38
CA LEU A 4 5.14 -11.69 -13.85
C LEU A 4 4.96 -10.65 -12.75
N ILE A 5 5.23 -9.38 -13.04
CA ILE A 5 4.95 -8.25 -12.15
C ILE A 5 3.81 -7.45 -12.76
N ILE A 6 2.75 -7.22 -11.98
CA ILE A 6 1.59 -6.46 -12.42
C ILE A 6 1.70 -5.04 -11.94
N GLY A 7 1.56 -4.08 -12.85
CA GLY A 7 1.59 -2.64 -12.61
C GLY A 7 2.61 -1.90 -13.50
N ASN A 8 2.68 -0.57 -13.34
CA ASN A 8 3.46 0.31 -14.21
C ASN A 8 4.17 1.47 -13.48
N GLY A 9 4.11 1.49 -12.16
CA GLY A 9 4.68 2.57 -11.35
C GLY A 9 6.18 2.38 -11.02
N GLY A 10 6.70 3.31 -10.23
CA GLY A 10 8.07 3.24 -9.71
C GLY A 10 8.29 2.04 -8.79
N ARG A 11 7.28 1.64 -8.05
CA ARG A 11 7.26 0.44 -7.21
C ARG A 11 7.49 -0.82 -8.05
N GLU A 12 6.73 -1.01 -9.12
CA GLU A 12 6.86 -2.17 -10.01
C GLU A 12 8.20 -2.18 -10.71
N HIS A 13 8.72 -1.01 -11.08
CA HIS A 13 10.06 -0.89 -11.64
C HIS A 13 11.12 -1.34 -10.63
N ALA A 14 11.04 -0.89 -9.37
CA ALA A 14 11.97 -1.30 -8.32
C ALA A 14 11.90 -2.82 -8.04
N PHE A 15 10.71 -3.42 -8.08
CA PHE A 15 10.55 -4.87 -8.03
C PHE A 15 11.24 -5.56 -9.21
N ALA A 16 10.99 -5.11 -10.44
CA ALA A 16 11.59 -5.67 -11.66
C ALA A 16 13.11 -5.61 -11.60
N TRP A 17 13.67 -4.45 -11.25
CA TRP A 17 15.09 -4.25 -11.05
C TRP A 17 15.70 -5.21 -10.02
N LYS A 18 15.06 -5.34 -8.83
CA LYS A 18 15.60 -6.19 -7.76
C LYS A 18 15.47 -7.67 -8.08
N ILE A 19 14.35 -8.11 -8.62
CA ILE A 19 14.07 -9.50 -8.99
C ILE A 19 14.96 -9.96 -10.15
N SER A 20 15.24 -9.09 -11.11
CA SER A 20 16.12 -9.42 -12.26
C SER A 20 17.56 -9.75 -11.86
N GLN A 21 18.01 -9.33 -10.68
CA GLN A 21 19.34 -9.62 -10.15
C GLN A 21 19.49 -11.06 -9.66
N SER A 22 18.37 -11.74 -9.37
CA SER A 22 18.39 -13.11 -8.89
C SER A 22 18.91 -14.09 -9.94
N SER A 23 19.74 -15.04 -9.52
CA SER A 23 20.18 -16.15 -10.36
C SER A 23 19.06 -17.16 -10.65
N LEU A 24 18.00 -17.19 -9.84
CA LEU A 24 16.81 -18.02 -10.05
C LEU A 24 15.97 -17.55 -11.23
N VAL A 25 16.06 -16.26 -11.58
CA VAL A 25 15.20 -15.62 -12.55
C VAL A 25 15.81 -15.64 -13.94
N GLN A 26 15.07 -16.19 -14.89
CA GLN A 26 15.41 -16.20 -16.30
C GLN A 26 14.78 -15.00 -17.02
N LYS A 27 13.52 -14.73 -16.75
CA LYS A 27 12.76 -13.65 -17.38
C LYS A 27 11.78 -13.01 -16.37
N VAL A 28 11.61 -11.70 -16.49
CA VAL A 28 10.59 -10.93 -15.76
C VAL A 28 9.70 -10.26 -16.80
N PHE A 29 8.43 -10.57 -16.77
CA PHE A 29 7.40 -9.88 -17.56
C PHE A 29 6.72 -8.83 -16.69
N ILE A 30 6.45 -7.63 -17.21
CA ILE A 30 5.80 -6.55 -16.48
C ILE A 30 4.57 -6.09 -17.25
N ALA A 31 3.40 -6.08 -16.62
CA ALA A 31 2.12 -5.78 -17.25
C ALA A 31 1.42 -4.59 -16.57
N PRO A 32 1.27 -3.44 -17.24
CA PRO A 32 1.80 -3.11 -18.58
C PRO A 32 3.27 -2.69 -18.58
N GLY A 33 3.88 -2.40 -17.42
CA GLY A 33 5.24 -1.87 -17.30
C GLY A 33 5.35 -0.40 -17.72
N ASN A 34 6.58 0.07 -17.85
CA ASN A 34 6.90 1.44 -18.23
C ASN A 34 8.23 1.51 -19.01
N ALA A 35 8.61 2.71 -19.46
CA ALA A 35 9.85 2.91 -20.22
C ALA A 35 11.14 2.57 -19.42
N GLY A 36 11.09 2.57 -18.09
CA GLY A 36 12.20 2.15 -17.24
C GLY A 36 12.30 0.64 -17.17
N THR A 37 11.19 -0.06 -16.93
CA THR A 37 11.15 -1.53 -16.85
C THR A 37 11.59 -2.20 -18.15
N GLU A 38 11.31 -1.57 -19.32
CA GLU A 38 11.74 -2.06 -20.63
C GLU A 38 13.28 -2.11 -20.79
N ARG A 39 13.97 -1.31 -20.01
CA ARG A 39 15.44 -1.22 -20.08
C ARG A 39 16.16 -2.10 -19.07
N GLU A 40 15.42 -2.68 -18.13
CA GLU A 40 16.02 -3.54 -17.12
C GLU A 40 16.44 -4.89 -17.71
N ASN A 41 17.54 -5.42 -17.17
CA ASN A 41 18.04 -6.72 -17.60
C ASN A 41 17.00 -7.82 -17.31
N LYS A 42 16.84 -8.78 -18.22
CA LYS A 42 15.86 -9.88 -18.19
C LYS A 42 14.39 -9.42 -18.19
N CYS A 43 14.09 -8.13 -18.33
CA CYS A 43 12.74 -7.59 -18.28
C CYS A 43 12.12 -7.44 -19.69
N GLU A 44 10.79 -7.55 -19.74
CA GLU A 44 9.98 -7.36 -20.94
C GLU A 44 8.60 -6.82 -20.55
N ASN A 45 8.21 -5.69 -21.15
CA ASN A 45 6.89 -5.15 -20.94
C ASN A 45 5.84 -5.88 -21.78
N ILE A 46 4.68 -6.12 -21.18
CA ILE A 46 3.55 -6.80 -21.82
C ILE A 46 2.37 -5.84 -21.84
N ASN A 47 1.86 -5.55 -23.03
CA ASN A 47 0.75 -4.63 -23.21
C ASN A 47 -0.60 -5.24 -22.76
N ILE A 48 -0.71 -5.52 -21.46
CA ILE A 48 -1.93 -5.98 -20.79
C ILE A 48 -2.19 -5.03 -19.63
N ASP A 49 -3.40 -4.50 -19.55
CA ASP A 49 -3.81 -3.64 -18.44
C ASP A 49 -3.75 -4.39 -17.12
N SER A 50 -3.28 -3.70 -16.05
CA SER A 50 -3.14 -4.29 -14.71
C SER A 50 -4.45 -4.79 -14.10
N GLU A 51 -5.59 -4.34 -14.62
CA GLU A 51 -6.92 -4.70 -14.14
C GLU A 51 -7.63 -5.69 -15.08
N ASP A 52 -7.04 -6.06 -16.21
CA ASP A 52 -7.54 -7.14 -17.07
C ASP A 52 -7.07 -8.51 -16.55
N ILE A 53 -7.76 -8.95 -15.48
CA ILE A 53 -7.43 -10.18 -14.75
C ILE A 53 -7.44 -11.41 -15.65
N SER A 54 -8.36 -11.45 -16.63
CA SER A 54 -8.50 -12.58 -17.56
C SER A 54 -7.32 -12.67 -18.51
N ALA A 55 -6.94 -11.57 -19.13
CA ALA A 55 -5.78 -11.54 -20.04
C ALA A 55 -4.48 -11.83 -19.29
N LEU A 56 -4.31 -11.31 -18.06
CA LEU A 56 -3.15 -11.58 -17.21
C LEU A 56 -3.04 -13.05 -16.83
N ARG A 57 -4.16 -13.71 -16.48
CA ARG A 57 -4.23 -15.15 -16.20
C ARG A 57 -3.84 -15.97 -17.44
N ASP A 58 -4.43 -15.66 -18.59
CA ASP A 58 -4.19 -16.41 -19.81
C ASP A 58 -2.73 -16.27 -20.28
N PHE A 59 -2.15 -15.07 -20.15
CA PHE A 59 -0.73 -14.84 -20.35
C PHE A 59 0.14 -15.65 -19.40
N ALA A 60 -0.21 -15.69 -18.11
CA ALA A 60 0.54 -16.45 -17.11
C ALA A 60 0.55 -17.97 -17.44
N ILE A 61 -0.56 -18.50 -17.96
CA ILE A 61 -0.65 -19.89 -18.43
C ILE A 61 0.23 -20.08 -19.68
N GLU A 62 0.07 -19.23 -20.71
CA GLU A 62 0.80 -19.33 -21.97
C GLU A 62 2.32 -19.29 -21.77
N LYS A 63 2.80 -18.37 -20.93
CA LYS A 63 4.24 -18.17 -20.68
C LYS A 63 4.79 -19.05 -19.56
N SER A 64 3.97 -19.94 -18.99
CA SER A 64 4.37 -20.77 -17.86
C SER A 64 5.04 -19.96 -16.75
N ILE A 65 4.34 -18.93 -16.26
CA ILE A 65 4.82 -18.07 -15.18
C ILE A 65 4.93 -18.86 -13.88
N ASP A 66 6.11 -18.83 -13.29
CA ASP A 66 6.40 -19.55 -12.01
C ASP A 66 5.88 -18.77 -10.80
N LEU A 67 5.89 -17.43 -10.86
CA LEU A 67 5.35 -16.58 -9.80
C LEU A 67 4.84 -15.24 -10.37
N THR A 68 3.63 -14.86 -9.97
CA THR A 68 3.09 -13.52 -10.23
C THR A 68 3.13 -12.67 -8.95
N ILE A 69 3.58 -11.42 -9.06
CA ILE A 69 3.62 -10.43 -7.98
C ILE A 69 2.74 -9.25 -8.37
N VAL A 70 1.83 -8.87 -7.49
CA VAL A 70 0.90 -7.77 -7.75
C VAL A 70 1.41 -6.50 -7.07
N GLY A 71 1.64 -5.47 -7.87
CA GLY A 71 2.10 -4.17 -7.38
C GLY A 71 0.96 -3.28 -6.86
N PRO A 72 -0.05 -2.92 -7.68
CA PRO A 72 -1.12 -2.01 -7.29
C PRO A 72 -2.25 -2.72 -6.54
N GLU A 73 -3.02 -1.93 -5.79
CA GLU A 73 -4.14 -2.39 -4.98
C GLU A 73 -5.40 -2.75 -5.79
N ALA A 74 -5.63 -2.09 -6.92
CA ALA A 74 -6.87 -2.25 -7.69
C ALA A 74 -7.12 -3.70 -8.15
N PRO A 75 -6.19 -4.41 -8.79
CA PRO A 75 -6.38 -5.81 -9.15
C PRO A 75 -6.54 -6.74 -7.94
N LEU A 76 -5.91 -6.43 -6.78
CA LEU A 76 -6.08 -7.19 -5.55
C LEU A 76 -7.52 -7.11 -5.04
N VAL A 77 -8.05 -5.89 -4.93
CA VAL A 77 -9.44 -5.65 -4.50
C VAL A 77 -10.44 -6.23 -5.50
N LYS A 78 -10.12 -6.28 -6.78
CA LYS A 78 -10.94 -6.95 -7.82
C LYS A 78 -10.90 -8.48 -7.71
N GLY A 79 -9.86 -9.07 -7.09
CA GLY A 79 -9.78 -10.50 -6.82
C GLY A 79 -8.89 -11.28 -7.78
N ILE A 80 -7.84 -10.67 -8.28
CA ILE A 80 -6.86 -11.34 -9.15
C ILE A 80 -6.26 -12.57 -8.50
N VAL A 81 -5.98 -12.51 -7.18
CA VAL A 81 -5.41 -13.65 -6.45
C VAL A 81 -6.36 -14.83 -6.46
N ASP A 82 -7.64 -14.59 -6.16
CA ASP A 82 -8.67 -15.63 -6.15
C ASP A 82 -8.82 -16.27 -7.55
N GLU A 83 -8.69 -15.48 -8.62
CA GLU A 83 -8.77 -15.98 -9.99
C GLU A 83 -7.55 -16.85 -10.35
N PHE A 84 -6.35 -16.41 -10.01
CA PHE A 84 -5.11 -17.15 -10.27
C PHE A 84 -5.06 -18.47 -9.49
N GLU A 85 -5.45 -18.45 -8.21
CA GLU A 85 -5.49 -19.66 -7.37
C GLU A 85 -6.47 -20.71 -7.91
N LYS A 86 -7.64 -20.31 -8.44
CA LYS A 86 -8.57 -21.23 -9.14
C LYS A 86 -7.91 -21.97 -10.31
N HIS A 87 -6.96 -21.33 -10.98
CA HIS A 87 -6.22 -21.90 -12.10
C HIS A 87 -4.88 -22.52 -11.67
N LYS A 88 -4.63 -22.66 -10.37
CA LYS A 88 -3.40 -23.22 -9.78
C LYS A 88 -2.13 -22.45 -10.20
N LEU A 89 -2.27 -21.17 -10.50
CA LEU A 89 -1.16 -20.25 -10.76
C LEU A 89 -0.66 -19.69 -9.45
N LEU A 90 0.65 -19.72 -9.25
CA LEU A 90 1.25 -19.17 -8.05
C LEU A 90 1.28 -17.64 -8.13
N ILE A 91 0.72 -17.00 -7.13
CA ILE A 91 0.61 -15.54 -7.05
C ILE A 91 0.89 -15.06 -5.62
N LEU A 92 1.60 -13.94 -5.50
CA LEU A 92 1.86 -13.27 -4.23
C LEU A 92 0.99 -12.02 -4.12
N GLY A 93 0.05 -12.08 -3.21
CA GLY A 93 -0.89 -11.01 -2.89
C GLY A 93 -2.01 -11.54 -2.00
N PRO A 94 -2.74 -10.69 -1.29
CA PRO A 94 -3.89 -11.07 -0.50
C PRO A 94 -5.11 -11.35 -1.40
N SER A 95 -5.98 -12.26 -0.95
CA SER A 95 -7.26 -12.54 -1.60
C SER A 95 -8.15 -11.28 -1.64
N LYS A 96 -9.17 -11.28 -2.48
CA LYS A 96 -10.17 -10.20 -2.54
C LYS A 96 -10.73 -9.83 -1.16
N LYS A 97 -11.00 -10.85 -0.32
CA LYS A 97 -11.52 -10.65 1.03
C LYS A 97 -10.48 -10.01 1.94
N ALA A 98 -9.23 -10.45 1.88
CA ALA A 98 -8.13 -9.90 2.66
C ALA A 98 -7.78 -8.47 2.23
N SER A 99 -7.89 -8.16 0.94
CA SER A 99 -7.62 -6.82 0.38
C SER A 99 -8.61 -5.75 0.84
N GLN A 100 -9.73 -6.13 1.48
CA GLN A 100 -10.66 -5.16 2.04
C GLN A 100 -10.04 -4.31 3.16
N ILE A 101 -8.94 -4.75 3.76
CA ILE A 101 -8.21 -3.96 4.76
C ILE A 101 -7.63 -2.66 4.19
N GLU A 102 -7.40 -2.58 2.87
CA GLU A 102 -7.11 -1.35 2.12
C GLU A 102 -8.32 -0.84 1.35
N GLY A 103 -9.10 -1.77 0.79
CA GLY A 103 -10.24 -1.47 -0.09
C GLY A 103 -11.40 -0.76 0.58
N SER A 104 -11.53 -0.86 1.91
CA SER A 104 -12.57 -0.14 2.68
C SER A 104 -11.98 0.38 3.99
N LYS A 105 -11.98 1.70 4.15
CA LYS A 105 -11.53 2.36 5.39
C LYS A 105 -12.46 2.05 6.55
N LYS A 106 -13.76 1.94 6.28
CA LYS A 106 -14.74 1.48 7.26
C LYS A 106 -14.40 0.08 7.76
N PHE A 107 -14.20 -0.87 6.84
CA PHE A 107 -13.81 -2.24 7.22
C PHE A 107 -12.54 -2.24 8.06
N MET A 108 -11.51 -1.52 7.63
CA MET A 108 -10.24 -1.40 8.35
C MET A 108 -10.46 -0.85 9.77
N LYS A 109 -11.21 0.23 9.93
CA LYS A 109 -11.46 0.85 11.23
C LYS A 109 -12.24 -0.06 12.17
N ASP A 110 -13.32 -0.66 11.67
CA ASP A 110 -14.12 -1.62 12.44
C ASP A 110 -13.29 -2.84 12.87
N PHE A 111 -12.39 -3.30 11.97
CA PHE A 111 -11.45 -4.37 12.23
C PHE A 111 -10.42 -4.00 13.32
N LEU A 112 -9.82 -2.80 13.23
CA LEU A 112 -8.86 -2.31 14.22
C LEU A 112 -9.51 -2.22 15.62
N LYS A 113 -10.72 -1.63 15.69
CA LYS A 113 -11.48 -1.52 16.93
C LYS A 113 -11.80 -2.88 17.55
N LYS A 114 -12.28 -3.82 16.73
CA LYS A 114 -12.60 -5.20 17.13
C LYS A 114 -11.40 -5.94 17.70
N ASN A 115 -10.22 -5.72 17.12
CA ASN A 115 -9.00 -6.41 17.52
C ASN A 115 -8.14 -5.61 18.50
N HIS A 116 -8.68 -4.53 19.09
CA HIS A 116 -8.02 -3.67 20.07
C HIS A 116 -6.68 -3.08 19.57
N ILE A 117 -6.59 -2.80 18.26
CA ILE A 117 -5.43 -2.17 17.65
C ILE A 117 -5.68 -0.66 17.65
N ARG A 118 -4.73 0.10 18.20
CA ARG A 118 -4.88 1.55 18.38
C ARG A 118 -4.92 2.27 17.04
N THR A 119 -5.91 3.13 16.87
CA THR A 119 -6.10 4.06 15.74
C THR A 119 -6.80 5.32 16.25
N ALA A 120 -6.97 6.33 15.41
CA ALA A 120 -7.78 7.51 15.73
C ALA A 120 -9.24 7.12 16.00
N GLU A 121 -9.89 7.81 16.93
CA GLU A 121 -11.35 7.74 17.07
C GLU A 121 -12.00 8.16 15.76
N TYR A 122 -13.10 7.52 15.40
CA TYR A 122 -13.71 7.70 14.09
C TYR A 122 -15.22 7.48 14.14
N GLU A 123 -15.90 8.11 13.19
CA GLU A 123 -17.29 7.84 12.85
C GLU A 123 -17.44 7.65 11.33
N VAL A 124 -18.44 6.86 10.95
CA VAL A 124 -18.71 6.53 9.55
C VAL A 124 -20.07 7.07 9.15
N PHE A 125 -20.12 7.77 8.03
CA PHE A 125 -21.34 8.38 7.52
C PHE A 125 -21.65 7.92 6.10
N GLU A 126 -22.92 7.59 5.87
CA GLU A 126 -23.51 7.33 4.56
C GLU A 126 -24.51 8.43 4.18
N ASP A 127 -24.95 9.22 5.15
CA ASP A 127 -25.83 10.38 4.96
C ASP A 127 -25.03 11.68 5.05
N TYR A 128 -25.29 12.57 4.08
CA TYR A 128 -24.58 13.84 3.96
C TYR A 128 -24.97 14.83 5.07
N GLU A 129 -26.26 14.92 5.43
CA GLU A 129 -26.71 15.87 6.46
C GLU A 129 -26.28 15.44 7.86
N GLU A 130 -26.29 14.13 8.16
CA GLU A 130 -25.76 13.59 9.41
C GLU A 130 -24.25 13.90 9.54
N SER A 131 -23.47 13.74 8.45
CA SER A 131 -22.06 14.06 8.46
C SER A 131 -21.79 15.56 8.66
N LYS A 132 -22.62 16.45 8.09
CA LYS A 132 -22.53 17.90 8.34
C LYS A 132 -22.84 18.26 9.78
N GLU A 133 -23.86 17.65 10.36
CA GLU A 133 -24.19 17.87 11.77
C GLU A 133 -23.06 17.44 12.69
N TYR A 134 -22.42 16.31 12.40
CA TYR A 134 -21.25 15.84 13.14
C TYR A 134 -20.08 16.83 13.04
N ILE A 135 -19.75 17.29 11.83
CA ILE A 135 -18.69 18.28 11.60
C ILE A 135 -18.94 19.56 12.39
N SER A 136 -20.21 20.02 12.46
CA SER A 136 -20.55 21.26 13.17
C SER A 136 -20.27 21.21 14.68
N LYS A 137 -20.16 20.00 15.25
CA LYS A 137 -19.92 19.74 16.67
C LYS A 137 -18.46 19.31 16.92
N SER A 138 -17.67 19.08 15.87
CA SER A 138 -16.31 18.58 15.95
C SER A 138 -15.32 19.65 16.38
N LYS A 139 -14.22 19.22 17.01
CA LYS A 139 -13.06 20.06 17.27
C LYS A 139 -12.05 19.85 16.14
N PHE A 140 -11.46 20.93 15.65
CA PHE A 140 -10.49 20.89 14.55
C PHE A 140 -9.05 20.85 15.07
N PRO A 141 -8.09 20.25 14.28
CA PRO A 141 -8.33 19.63 12.98
C PRO A 141 -8.98 18.25 13.05
N ILE A 142 -9.69 17.86 11.98
CA ILE A 142 -10.22 16.52 11.76
C ILE A 142 -9.75 15.96 10.42
N VAL A 143 -9.86 14.64 10.23
CA VAL A 143 -9.49 14.00 8.96
C VAL A 143 -10.73 13.37 8.33
N ILE A 144 -11.00 13.75 7.08
CA ILE A 144 -12.12 13.22 6.29
C ILE A 144 -11.54 12.30 5.22
N LYS A 145 -12.02 11.05 5.19
CA LYS A 145 -11.55 10.03 4.25
C LYS A 145 -12.73 9.45 3.47
N ALA A 146 -12.66 9.45 2.15
CA ALA A 146 -13.58 8.67 1.31
C ALA A 146 -13.35 7.16 1.55
N ASP A 147 -14.44 6.37 1.68
CA ASP A 147 -14.38 4.93 1.90
C ASP A 147 -14.17 4.20 0.56
N GLY A 148 -12.99 3.68 0.33
CA GLY A 148 -12.61 2.98 -0.90
C GLY A 148 -11.28 3.44 -1.46
N LEU A 149 -10.93 2.89 -2.62
CA LEU A 149 -9.70 3.27 -3.33
C LEU A 149 -9.88 4.65 -3.97
N ALA A 150 -9.06 5.60 -3.56
CA ALA A 150 -9.06 6.96 -4.08
C ALA A 150 -7.64 7.44 -4.45
N ALA A 151 -6.71 6.51 -4.70
CA ALA A 151 -5.32 6.78 -5.10
C ALA A 151 -4.62 7.82 -4.19
N GLY A 152 -4.80 7.71 -2.87
CA GLY A 152 -4.24 8.64 -1.88
C GLY A 152 -4.89 10.04 -1.84
N LYS A 153 -5.80 10.36 -2.77
CA LYS A 153 -6.42 11.69 -2.89
C LYS A 153 -7.73 11.85 -2.10
N GLY A 154 -8.27 10.76 -1.57
CA GLY A 154 -9.52 10.74 -0.80
C GLY A 154 -9.36 11.08 0.68
N VAL A 155 -8.22 11.66 1.10
CA VAL A 155 -7.93 12.04 2.49
C VAL A 155 -7.72 13.55 2.56
N THR A 156 -8.48 14.22 3.41
CA THR A 156 -8.37 15.66 3.66
C THR A 156 -8.22 15.91 5.16
N ILE A 157 -7.16 16.60 5.54
CA ILE A 157 -7.01 17.17 6.88
C ILE A 157 -7.68 18.54 6.84
N ALA A 158 -8.76 18.70 7.61
CA ALA A 158 -9.52 19.93 7.68
C ALA A 158 -9.20 20.68 8.96
N HIS A 159 -8.72 21.89 8.85
CA HIS A 159 -8.39 22.77 9.98
C HIS A 159 -9.57 23.68 10.38
N SER A 160 -10.63 23.69 9.58
CA SER A 160 -11.84 24.47 9.82
C SER A 160 -13.09 23.72 9.36
N ALA A 161 -14.25 24.17 9.84
CA ALA A 161 -15.53 23.65 9.37
C ALA A 161 -15.76 23.88 7.88
N GLU A 162 -15.26 24.99 7.34
CA GLU A 162 -15.36 25.31 5.90
C GLU A 162 -14.59 24.30 5.04
N GLU A 163 -13.35 24.00 5.44
CA GLU A 163 -12.53 22.99 4.75
C GLU A 163 -13.16 21.60 4.85
N ALA A 164 -13.70 21.25 6.03
CA ALA A 164 -14.36 19.99 6.26
C ALA A 164 -15.63 19.83 5.40
N HIS A 165 -16.48 20.85 5.35
CA HIS A 165 -17.66 20.86 4.49
C HIS A 165 -17.29 20.75 3.02
N LYS A 166 -16.26 21.45 2.56
CA LYS A 166 -15.77 21.34 1.19
C LYS A 166 -15.32 19.91 0.85
N ALA A 167 -14.55 19.28 1.74
CA ALA A 167 -14.10 17.90 1.54
C ALA A 167 -15.28 16.92 1.50
N LEU A 168 -16.28 17.13 2.36
CA LEU A 168 -17.51 16.35 2.38
C LEU A 168 -18.31 16.52 1.07
N ASP A 169 -18.50 17.77 0.62
CA ASP A 169 -19.16 18.08 -0.66
C ASP A 169 -18.47 17.40 -1.83
N ASP A 170 -17.16 17.51 -1.90
CA ASP A 170 -16.36 16.91 -2.96
C ASP A 170 -16.51 15.39 -2.99
N ALA A 171 -16.51 14.73 -1.83
CA ALA A 171 -16.68 13.29 -1.72
C ALA A 171 -18.11 12.84 -2.01
N MET A 172 -19.10 13.34 -1.26
CA MET A 172 -20.45 12.76 -1.21
C MET A 172 -21.41 13.39 -2.24
N GLN A 173 -21.32 14.71 -2.48
CA GLN A 173 -22.23 15.40 -3.40
C GLN A 173 -21.70 15.41 -4.83
N LYS A 174 -20.47 15.91 -5.03
CA LYS A 174 -19.84 15.96 -6.35
C LYS A 174 -19.29 14.62 -6.81
N LYS A 175 -19.13 13.67 -5.89
CA LYS A 175 -18.65 12.31 -6.16
C LYS A 175 -17.35 12.27 -6.95
N ILE A 176 -16.42 13.19 -6.65
CA ILE A 176 -15.14 13.27 -7.38
C ILE A 176 -14.28 11.99 -7.25
N PHE A 177 -14.58 11.15 -6.24
CA PHE A 177 -13.96 9.84 -6.03
C PHE A 177 -14.86 8.67 -6.52
N GLY A 178 -15.87 8.94 -7.35
CA GLY A 178 -16.81 7.93 -7.82
C GLY A 178 -17.54 7.23 -6.68
N SER A 179 -17.64 5.90 -6.74
CA SER A 179 -18.30 5.10 -5.71
C SER A 179 -17.58 5.13 -4.34
N ALA A 180 -16.28 5.43 -4.30
CA ALA A 180 -15.54 5.54 -3.04
C ALA A 180 -16.03 6.71 -2.16
N GLY A 181 -16.62 7.75 -2.76
CA GLY A 181 -17.17 8.90 -2.04
C GLY A 181 -18.58 8.72 -1.51
N THR A 182 -19.24 7.58 -1.70
CA THR A 182 -20.60 7.34 -1.18
C THR A 182 -20.65 7.20 0.34
N LYS A 183 -19.52 6.90 0.96
CA LYS A 183 -19.33 6.86 2.41
C LYS A 183 -18.09 7.64 2.76
N VAL A 184 -18.11 8.25 3.93
CA VAL A 184 -16.96 8.94 4.50
C VAL A 184 -16.66 8.44 5.90
N VAL A 185 -15.38 8.39 6.23
CA VAL A 185 -14.86 8.17 7.58
C VAL A 185 -14.32 9.51 8.07
N ILE A 186 -14.83 10.00 9.19
CA ILE A 186 -14.34 11.21 9.85
C ILE A 186 -13.58 10.77 11.09
N GLU A 187 -12.33 11.20 11.21
CA GLU A 187 -11.40 10.79 12.26
C GLU A 187 -10.83 11.98 13.01
N ASP A 188 -10.47 11.75 14.27
CA ASP A 188 -9.64 12.69 15.01
C ASP A 188 -8.26 12.80 14.35
N PHE A 189 -7.72 14.02 14.30
CA PHE A 189 -6.38 14.27 13.79
C PHE A 189 -5.33 13.77 14.80
N LEU A 190 -4.49 12.84 14.38
CA LEU A 190 -3.38 12.36 15.17
C LEU A 190 -2.14 13.24 14.94
N GLN A 191 -1.45 13.59 16.02
CA GLN A 191 -0.18 14.31 15.99
C GLN A 191 0.97 13.34 16.21
N GLY A 192 2.08 13.54 15.52
CA GLY A 192 3.28 12.72 15.67
C GLY A 192 4.12 12.75 14.41
N GLU A 193 4.97 11.75 14.26
CA GLU A 193 5.72 11.49 13.04
C GLU A 193 5.15 10.25 12.34
N GLU A 194 4.93 10.35 11.04
CA GLU A 194 4.49 9.21 10.23
C GLU A 194 5.66 8.26 9.98
N ALA A 195 5.37 6.97 9.91
CA ALA A 195 6.32 5.94 9.51
C ALA A 195 5.62 4.83 8.74
N SER A 196 6.35 4.26 7.79
CA SER A 196 5.91 3.12 6.97
C SER A 196 6.54 1.85 7.52
N PHE A 197 5.71 0.90 7.94
CA PHE A 197 6.13 -0.40 8.43
C PHE A 197 5.56 -1.51 7.56
N ILE A 198 6.42 -2.23 6.87
CA ILE A 198 6.01 -3.22 5.87
C ILE A 198 6.44 -4.60 6.32
N VAL A 199 5.54 -5.58 6.18
CA VAL A 199 5.84 -6.98 6.40
C VAL A 199 5.42 -7.82 5.20
N LEU A 200 6.11 -8.94 4.99
CA LEU A 200 5.70 -9.98 4.06
C LEU A 200 5.12 -11.15 4.84
N CYS A 201 3.93 -11.58 4.47
CA CYS A 201 3.20 -12.65 5.11
C CYS A 201 3.01 -13.83 4.15
N ASP A 202 3.20 -15.07 4.64
CA ASP A 202 3.01 -16.30 3.87
C ASP A 202 1.71 -17.05 4.21
N GLY A 203 0.86 -16.44 5.02
CA GLY A 203 -0.35 -17.04 5.58
C GLY A 203 -0.18 -17.65 6.97
N LYS A 204 1.06 -17.76 7.47
CA LYS A 204 1.41 -18.32 8.78
C LYS A 204 2.43 -17.48 9.53
N LYS A 205 3.48 -17.07 8.84
CA LYS A 205 4.60 -16.27 9.33
C LYS A 205 4.63 -14.90 8.69
N THR A 206 5.21 -13.95 9.39
CA THR A 206 5.46 -12.59 8.90
C THR A 206 6.93 -12.25 9.05
N ILE A 207 7.52 -11.67 8.01
CA ILE A 207 8.89 -11.16 8.04
C ILE A 207 8.83 -9.64 7.85
N PRO A 208 9.37 -8.83 8.79
CA PRO A 208 9.42 -7.39 8.63
C PRO A 208 10.48 -6.99 7.59
N PHE A 209 10.15 -5.97 6.80
CA PHE A 209 11.08 -5.26 5.94
C PHE A 209 11.71 -4.08 6.69
N ALA A 210 12.75 -3.48 6.11
CA ALA A 210 13.33 -2.27 6.66
C ALA A 210 12.26 -1.16 6.73
N SER A 211 12.26 -0.38 7.82
CA SER A 211 11.36 0.76 7.97
C SER A 211 11.65 1.85 6.95
N SER A 212 10.64 2.63 6.64
CA SER A 212 10.76 3.79 5.75
C SER A 212 9.88 4.93 6.26
N GLN A 213 10.14 6.11 5.77
CA GLN A 213 9.30 7.28 5.99
C GLN A 213 9.12 7.99 4.66
N ASP A 214 7.86 8.15 4.24
CA ASP A 214 7.49 8.90 3.04
C ASP A 214 7.08 10.34 3.38
N HIS A 215 7.10 11.20 2.40
CA HIS A 215 6.72 12.60 2.50
C HIS A 215 5.60 12.88 1.50
N LYS A 216 4.38 13.01 2.02
CA LYS A 216 3.16 13.12 1.20
C LYS A 216 2.80 14.55 0.85
N ALA A 217 3.13 15.50 1.73
CA ALA A 217 2.80 16.89 1.49
C ALA A 217 3.63 17.49 0.35
N ARG A 218 2.98 18.25 -0.53
CA ARG A 218 3.61 18.84 -1.72
C ARG A 218 4.64 19.91 -1.39
N ASP A 219 4.36 20.72 -0.40
CA ASP A 219 5.12 21.95 -0.12
C ASP A 219 6.08 21.74 1.08
N ASN A 220 7.01 22.67 1.27
CA ASN A 220 7.96 22.61 2.38
C ASN A 220 7.24 22.62 3.75
N ASN A 221 7.87 22.04 4.77
CA ASN A 221 7.37 21.95 6.14
C ASN A 221 6.04 21.19 6.27
N ASP A 222 5.85 20.14 5.47
CA ASP A 222 4.64 19.32 5.42
C ASP A 222 3.35 20.12 5.17
N LEU A 223 3.46 21.15 4.35
CA LEU A 223 2.34 22.01 3.97
C LEU A 223 1.80 21.64 2.57
N GLY A 224 0.58 22.14 2.31
CA GLY A 224 -0.09 21.94 1.03
C GLY A 224 -0.84 20.60 0.93
N PRO A 225 -1.38 20.29 -0.25
CA PRO A 225 -2.16 19.08 -0.45
C PRO A 225 -1.26 17.84 -0.43
N ASN A 226 -1.82 16.72 0.04
CA ASN A 226 -1.18 15.42 -0.07
C ASN A 226 -1.04 14.99 -1.53
N THR A 227 0.07 14.33 -1.82
CA THR A 227 0.40 13.74 -3.12
C THR A 227 0.48 12.21 -2.99
N GLY A 228 0.86 11.52 -4.06
CA GLY A 228 1.20 10.09 -4.02
C GLY A 228 2.54 9.77 -3.34
N GLY A 229 3.26 10.79 -2.83
CA GLY A 229 4.58 10.69 -2.21
C GLY A 229 5.61 11.50 -2.99
N MET A 230 6.28 12.43 -2.31
CA MET A 230 7.34 13.28 -2.89
C MET A 230 8.72 12.65 -2.76
N GLY A 231 8.82 11.61 -1.97
CA GLY A 231 10.03 10.85 -1.73
C GLY A 231 9.93 10.05 -0.45
N ALA A 232 10.87 9.15 -0.26
CA ALA A 232 10.97 8.33 0.94
C ALA A 232 12.42 8.00 1.25
N TYR A 233 12.72 7.72 2.51
CA TYR A 233 14.01 7.20 2.92
C TYR A 233 13.88 5.96 3.80
N SER A 234 14.94 5.19 3.87
CA SER A 234 15.05 3.98 4.69
C SER A 234 16.48 3.89 5.26
N PRO A 235 16.68 3.53 6.56
CA PRO A 235 15.65 3.26 7.56
C PRO A 235 15.00 4.55 8.08
N ALA A 236 13.81 4.44 8.68
CA ALA A 236 13.16 5.53 9.39
C ALA A 236 13.71 5.63 10.83
N PRO A 237 14.38 6.74 11.24
CA PRO A 237 14.98 6.84 12.57
C PRO A 237 13.97 6.75 13.72
N ILE A 238 12.73 7.18 13.48
CA ILE A 238 11.65 7.11 14.48
C ILE A 238 11.28 5.65 14.82
N VAL A 239 11.55 4.70 13.92
CA VAL A 239 11.29 3.28 14.13
C VAL A 239 12.51 2.65 14.81
N THR A 240 12.68 2.93 16.08
CA THR A 240 13.71 2.29 16.93
C THR A 240 13.44 0.79 17.09
N GLU A 241 14.40 0.05 17.64
CA GLU A 241 14.22 -1.38 17.96
C GLU A 241 13.00 -1.64 18.87
N GLU A 242 12.79 -0.76 19.85
CA GLU A 242 11.65 -0.84 20.76
C GLU A 242 10.33 -0.59 20.03
N ILE A 243 10.27 0.42 19.15
CA ILE A 243 9.10 0.70 18.31
C ILE A 243 8.85 -0.46 17.35
N HIS A 244 9.89 -0.98 16.71
CA HIS A 244 9.78 -2.14 15.82
C HIS A 244 9.14 -3.33 16.55
N LYS A 245 9.62 -3.67 17.73
CA LYS A 245 9.07 -4.75 18.55
C LYS A 245 7.59 -4.50 18.90
N GLN A 246 7.27 -3.29 19.34
CA GLN A 246 5.88 -2.93 19.66
C GLN A 246 4.96 -3.02 18.45
N VAL A 247 5.40 -2.58 17.25
CA VAL A 247 4.61 -2.69 16.01
C VAL A 247 4.31 -4.15 15.71
N MET A 248 5.33 -5.02 15.78
CA MET A 248 5.15 -6.45 15.54
C MET A 248 4.18 -7.09 16.54
N GLU A 249 4.30 -6.78 17.82
CA GLU A 249 3.50 -7.38 18.89
C GLU A 249 2.07 -6.80 18.99
N LYS A 250 1.92 -5.49 18.84
CA LYS A 250 0.65 -4.79 19.12
C LYS A 250 -0.17 -4.46 17.86
N ILE A 251 0.44 -4.53 16.67
CA ILE A 251 -0.22 -4.17 15.40
C ILE A 251 -0.19 -5.36 14.45
N ILE A 252 0.98 -5.79 14.00
CA ILE A 252 1.09 -6.81 12.94
C ILE A 252 0.51 -8.16 13.38
N LYS A 253 0.98 -8.68 14.52
CA LYS A 253 0.48 -9.95 15.02
C LYS A 253 -1.02 -9.94 15.28
N PRO A 254 -1.62 -8.97 16.00
CA PRO A 254 -3.07 -8.89 16.17
C PRO A 254 -3.83 -8.74 14.86
N THR A 255 -3.27 -8.05 13.86
CA THR A 255 -3.89 -7.93 12.52
C THR A 255 -3.97 -9.28 11.83
N ILE A 256 -2.87 -10.03 11.78
CA ILE A 256 -2.86 -11.35 11.12
C ILE A 256 -3.73 -12.35 11.88
N ASP A 257 -3.64 -12.39 13.21
CA ASP A 257 -4.45 -13.28 14.05
C ASP A 257 -5.95 -12.93 13.96
N GLY A 258 -6.29 -11.63 13.93
CA GLY A 258 -7.66 -11.15 13.76
C GLY A 258 -8.26 -11.55 12.41
N LEU A 259 -7.54 -11.35 11.31
CA LEU A 259 -7.97 -11.80 9.99
C LEU A 259 -8.18 -13.31 9.95
N LYS A 260 -7.23 -14.07 10.52
CA LYS A 260 -7.32 -15.53 10.61
C LYS A 260 -8.54 -15.99 11.42
N SER A 261 -8.88 -15.28 12.50
CA SER A 261 -10.08 -15.59 13.31
C SER A 261 -11.39 -15.39 12.54
N GLU A 262 -11.37 -14.54 11.51
CA GLU A 262 -12.48 -14.33 10.58
C GLU A 262 -12.45 -15.27 9.35
N GLY A 263 -11.56 -16.28 9.37
CA GLY A 263 -11.39 -17.21 8.27
C GLY A 263 -10.72 -16.61 7.04
N ILE A 264 -9.94 -15.51 7.24
CA ILE A 264 -9.20 -14.84 6.18
C ILE A 264 -7.72 -15.13 6.36
N THR A 265 -7.13 -15.89 5.44
CA THR A 265 -5.68 -16.07 5.39
C THR A 265 -5.06 -14.88 4.65
N TYR A 266 -4.13 -14.19 5.30
CA TYR A 266 -3.40 -13.09 4.67
C TYR A 266 -2.09 -13.60 4.09
N LYS A 267 -1.88 -13.42 2.79
CA LYS A 267 -0.64 -13.75 2.08
C LYS A 267 -0.25 -12.55 1.20
N GLY A 268 1.02 -12.16 1.24
CA GLY A 268 1.50 -11.00 0.50
C GLY A 268 2.06 -9.90 1.40
N PHE A 269 2.32 -8.75 0.83
CA PHE A 269 2.80 -7.59 1.57
C PHE A 269 1.66 -6.93 2.34
N LEU A 270 1.93 -6.58 3.59
CA LEU A 270 1.07 -5.74 4.41
C LEU A 270 1.87 -4.51 4.84
N TYR A 271 1.43 -3.37 4.42
CA TYR A 271 1.95 -2.07 4.83
C TYR A 271 1.07 -1.50 5.94
N ALA A 272 1.67 -1.11 7.04
CA ALA A 272 1.04 -0.34 8.10
C ALA A 272 1.58 1.10 8.09
N GLY A 273 0.73 2.06 7.77
CA GLY A 273 0.98 3.48 7.97
C GLY A 273 0.77 3.82 9.45
N LEU A 274 1.79 4.32 10.09
CA LEU A 274 1.82 4.54 11.53
C LEU A 274 1.97 6.01 11.86
N MET A 275 1.29 6.47 12.93
CA MET A 275 1.57 7.72 13.61
C MET A 275 2.24 7.42 14.95
N ILE A 276 3.43 7.97 15.16
CA ILE A 276 4.24 7.72 16.36
C ILE A 276 4.42 9.03 17.12
N LYS A 277 4.00 9.04 18.39
CA LYS A 277 4.17 10.18 19.30
C LYS A 277 4.54 9.69 20.69
N ASN A 278 5.70 10.11 21.22
CA ASN A 278 6.15 9.73 22.56
C ASN A 278 6.12 8.21 22.81
N SER A 279 6.58 7.42 21.82
CA SER A 279 6.54 5.95 21.82
C SER A 279 5.13 5.33 21.80
N GLU A 280 4.08 6.11 21.69
CA GLU A 280 2.74 5.62 21.41
C GLU A 280 2.54 5.48 19.90
N ILE A 281 2.00 4.34 19.49
CA ILE A 281 1.85 3.99 18.08
C ILE A 281 0.36 3.85 17.75
N SER A 282 -0.08 4.53 16.71
CA SER A 282 -1.45 4.40 16.19
C SER A 282 -1.41 4.06 14.70
N VAL A 283 -2.31 3.21 14.25
CA VAL A 283 -2.46 2.89 12.83
C VAL A 283 -3.26 3.98 12.15
N LEU A 284 -2.70 4.54 11.08
CA LEU A 284 -3.37 5.49 10.19
C LEU A 284 -4.16 4.76 9.10
N GLU A 285 -3.51 3.76 8.50
CA GLU A 285 -4.06 2.96 7.40
C GLU A 285 -3.29 1.65 7.25
N PHE A 286 -3.90 0.68 6.58
CA PHE A 286 -3.22 -0.46 6.00
C PHE A 286 -3.28 -0.38 4.48
N ASN A 287 -2.19 -0.85 3.82
CA ASN A 287 -2.21 -1.13 2.41
C ASN A 287 -1.86 -2.61 2.20
N CYS A 288 -2.56 -3.27 1.29
CA CYS A 288 -2.42 -4.69 1.02
C CYS A 288 -1.33 -5.01 -0.03
N ARG A 289 -0.37 -4.12 -0.15
CA ARG A 289 0.73 -4.14 -1.12
C ARG A 289 1.92 -3.37 -0.57
N PHE A 290 3.04 -3.40 -1.28
CA PHE A 290 4.19 -2.58 -0.92
C PHE A 290 3.92 -1.08 -1.15
N GLY A 291 4.62 -0.20 -0.42
CA GLY A 291 4.46 1.25 -0.55
C GLY A 291 5.08 1.82 -1.83
N ASP A 292 4.60 2.94 -2.28
CA ASP A 292 5.20 3.77 -3.34
C ASP A 292 5.15 5.24 -2.87
N PRO A 293 6.32 5.88 -2.59
CA PRO A 293 7.66 5.56 -3.09
C PRO A 293 8.58 4.79 -2.13
N GLU A 294 8.12 4.11 -1.10
CA GLU A 294 8.96 3.42 -0.11
C GLU A 294 9.72 2.23 -0.69
N THR A 295 9.15 1.57 -1.71
CA THR A 295 9.76 0.37 -2.33
C THR A 295 11.18 0.65 -2.81
N GLN A 296 11.40 1.78 -3.45
CA GLN A 296 12.67 2.14 -4.06
C GLN A 296 13.82 2.18 -3.02
N PRO A 297 13.77 3.01 -1.96
CA PRO A 297 14.85 3.05 -0.97
C PRO A 297 14.97 1.76 -0.14
N ILE A 298 13.86 1.07 0.14
CA ILE A 298 13.92 -0.20 0.87
C ILE A 298 14.65 -1.27 0.05
N LEU A 299 14.29 -1.47 -1.21
CA LEU A 299 14.89 -2.51 -2.05
C LEU A 299 16.36 -2.20 -2.42
N MET A 300 16.77 -0.93 -2.47
CA MET A 300 18.17 -0.56 -2.63
C MET A 300 19.03 -1.05 -1.47
N ARG A 301 18.48 -1.11 -0.25
CA ARG A 301 19.18 -1.58 0.94
C ARG A 301 19.15 -3.10 1.11
N MET A 302 18.27 -3.79 0.40
CA MET A 302 18.08 -5.23 0.56
C MET A 302 19.24 -6.01 -0.04
N GLU A 303 19.94 -6.82 0.77
CA GLU A 303 21.02 -7.73 0.29
C GLU A 303 20.49 -9.11 -0.05
N SER A 304 19.43 -9.56 0.64
CA SER A 304 18.78 -10.84 0.38
C SER A 304 18.15 -10.91 -1.01
N ASP A 305 18.01 -12.12 -1.55
CA ASP A 305 17.36 -12.39 -2.83
C ASP A 305 15.84 -12.22 -2.72
N LEU A 306 15.32 -11.13 -3.29
CA LEU A 306 13.88 -10.83 -3.25
C LEU A 306 13.05 -11.87 -4.00
N ALA A 307 13.55 -12.41 -5.11
CA ALA A 307 12.82 -13.43 -5.87
C ALA A 307 12.63 -14.72 -5.05
N GLU A 308 13.68 -15.18 -4.35
CA GLU A 308 13.59 -16.32 -3.45
C GLU A 308 12.59 -16.07 -2.33
N ILE A 309 12.68 -14.92 -1.67
CA ILE A 309 11.79 -14.58 -0.55
C ILE A 309 10.32 -14.48 -0.99
N CYS A 310 10.04 -13.85 -2.12
CA CYS A 310 8.69 -13.77 -2.69
C CYS A 310 8.14 -15.17 -3.05
N LEU A 311 8.98 -16.04 -3.62
CA LEU A 311 8.60 -17.40 -3.96
C LEU A 311 8.25 -18.22 -2.70
N LEU A 312 9.09 -18.16 -1.67
CA LEU A 312 8.84 -18.83 -0.41
C LEU A 312 7.55 -18.33 0.27
N ALA A 313 7.31 -17.02 0.23
CA ALA A 313 6.09 -16.43 0.76
C ALA A 313 4.84 -16.93 0.02
N ALA A 314 4.87 -16.93 -1.30
CA ALA A 314 3.76 -17.41 -2.12
C ALA A 314 3.45 -18.89 -1.87
N GLN A 315 4.49 -19.71 -1.60
CA GLN A 315 4.37 -21.14 -1.28
C GLN A 315 3.99 -21.42 0.17
N GLY A 316 3.94 -20.43 1.07
CA GLY A 316 3.67 -20.63 2.49
C GLY A 316 4.84 -21.22 3.27
N ASN A 317 6.07 -20.93 2.87
CA ASN A 317 7.32 -21.55 3.34
C ASN A 317 8.39 -20.51 3.77
N LEU A 318 8.00 -19.38 4.32
CA LEU A 318 8.96 -18.38 4.83
C LEU A 318 9.82 -18.94 5.97
N ASN A 319 9.26 -19.82 6.80
CA ASN A 319 9.94 -20.44 7.95
C ASN A 319 10.63 -19.38 8.84
N GLU A 320 11.90 -19.64 9.26
CA GLU A 320 12.71 -18.74 10.07
C GLU A 320 13.67 -17.88 9.20
N ARG A 321 13.22 -17.51 8.00
CA ARG A 321 14.01 -16.64 7.12
C ARG A 321 14.12 -15.23 7.71
N GLU A 322 15.29 -14.65 7.59
CA GLU A 322 15.57 -13.24 7.90
C GLU A 322 16.04 -12.53 6.64
N ILE A 323 15.78 -11.23 6.57
CA ILE A 323 16.23 -10.39 5.46
C ILE A 323 17.49 -9.65 5.88
N SER A 324 18.54 -9.78 5.08
CA SER A 324 19.78 -9.03 5.27
C SER A 324 19.70 -7.66 4.60
N TRP A 325 20.23 -6.66 5.28
CA TRP A 325 20.19 -5.26 4.86
C TRP A 325 21.58 -4.64 4.92
N THR A 326 21.94 -3.81 3.94
CA THR A 326 23.09 -2.92 4.08
C THR A 326 22.89 -1.95 5.26
N LYS A 327 23.98 -1.54 5.87
CA LYS A 327 23.97 -0.53 6.94
C LYS A 327 23.76 0.90 6.42
N ASP A 328 23.91 1.10 5.12
CA ASP A 328 23.73 2.40 4.49
C ASP A 328 22.26 2.82 4.51
N SER A 329 22.05 4.13 4.45
CA SER A 329 20.72 4.71 4.24
C SER A 329 20.46 4.89 2.75
N ALA A 330 19.22 4.78 2.33
CA ALA A 330 18.79 5.06 0.97
C ALA A 330 17.71 6.15 0.97
N LEU A 331 17.77 7.04 0.01
CA LEU A 331 16.83 8.13 -0.21
C LEU A 331 16.31 8.07 -1.65
N GLY A 332 15.01 8.03 -1.82
CA GLY A 332 14.32 8.25 -3.10
C GLY A 332 13.69 9.63 -3.12
N VAL A 333 13.92 10.39 -4.19
CA VAL A 333 13.28 11.69 -4.43
C VAL A 333 12.49 11.60 -5.72
N VAL A 334 11.19 11.92 -5.64
CA VAL A 334 10.33 11.97 -6.83
C VAL A 334 10.56 13.31 -7.53
N ILE A 335 11.08 13.25 -8.75
CA ILE A 335 11.20 14.44 -9.59
C ILE A 335 9.82 14.71 -10.18
N ALA A 336 9.08 15.60 -9.52
CA ALA A 336 7.73 15.96 -9.92
C ALA A 336 7.74 17.20 -10.82
N VAL A 337 6.89 17.16 -11.82
CA VAL A 337 6.50 18.34 -12.58
C VAL A 337 5.00 18.57 -12.41
N SER A 338 4.53 19.79 -12.62
CA SER A 338 3.15 20.18 -12.30
C SER A 338 2.06 19.27 -12.88
N TYR A 339 2.32 18.66 -14.01
CA TYR A 339 1.37 17.77 -14.70
C TYR A 339 1.51 16.28 -14.34
N THR A 340 2.49 15.89 -13.52
CA THR A 340 2.65 14.47 -13.12
C THR A 340 2.07 14.15 -11.76
N HIS A 341 2.41 14.95 -10.74
CA HIS A 341 2.07 14.65 -9.35
C HIS A 341 1.12 15.67 -8.72
N LEU A 342 1.07 16.88 -9.28
CA LEU A 342 0.26 17.98 -8.74
C LEU A 342 -1.10 18.11 -9.43
N THR A 343 -1.22 17.58 -10.65
CA THR A 343 -2.46 17.50 -11.40
C THR A 343 -2.63 16.10 -11.95
N LEU A 344 -3.81 15.78 -12.45
CA LEU A 344 -3.99 14.55 -13.24
C LEU A 344 -3.02 14.57 -14.41
N PRO A 345 -2.39 13.45 -14.76
CA PRO A 345 -1.51 13.36 -15.91
C PRO A 345 -2.31 13.64 -17.18
N THR A 346 -2.10 14.82 -17.73
CA THR A 346 -2.79 15.29 -18.92
C THR A 346 -1.91 15.31 -20.14
N ILE A 347 -0.63 14.98 -19.96
CA ILE A 347 0.34 15.02 -21.06
C ILE A 347 0.87 13.61 -21.30
N TYR A 348 0.61 13.14 -22.48
CA TYR A 348 0.87 11.78 -22.90
C TYR A 348 2.17 11.59 -23.67
N SER A 349 2.84 12.66 -24.02
CA SER A 349 4.11 12.59 -24.73
C SER A 349 4.84 13.91 -24.70
N VAL A 350 6.06 13.87 -24.32
CA VAL A 350 7.10 14.71 -24.88
C VAL A 350 8.11 13.81 -25.51
#